data_e8ca2b6b3c41b5e9ef89842816d73d0a
#
_entry.id   e8ca2b6b3c41b5e9ef89842816d73d0a
#
_cell.length_a   1.000
_cell.length_b   1.000
_cell.length_c   1.000
_cell.angle_alpha   90.00
_cell.angle_beta   90.00
_cell.angle_gamma   90.00
#
_symmetry.space_group_name_H-M   'P 1'
#
loop_
_entity.id
_entity.type
_entity.pdbx_description
1 polymer ?
#
loop_
_entity_poly.entity_id
_entity_poly.type
_entity_poly.pdbx_seq_one_letter_code
_entity_poly.pdbx_strand_id
1 'polypeptide(L)'
;GSPLEVAQEFARAGAKWIHLVDLDVAFGKGSNSQLLAEVISSVDINVELSGGIRDDDSLSAALATGCARVNLGTAAIENPDWTRRAIAQYGDRIAVGLDVRGHTLAGRGWTSEGGNLFETIERLDRDGCSRYIVTDVAKDGTLQGPNLNLLREVCAATSRPVVASGGISILDDLRALRLLTEIGVEGAITGKALYAG
;
A
#
# COMPACT_ATOMS: atom_id res chain seq x y z
N GLY A 1 21.81 4.89 -5.35
CA GLY A 1 21.20 5.88 -6.26
C GLY A 1 20.23 6.78 -5.53
N SER A 2 19.87 7.90 -6.11
CA SER A 2 18.82 8.75 -5.56
C SER A 2 17.43 8.12 -5.80
N PRO A 3 16.41 8.43 -5.00
CA PRO A 3 15.04 7.97 -5.26
C PRO A 3 14.55 8.31 -6.67
N LEU A 4 14.95 9.46 -7.19
CA LEU A 4 14.65 9.91 -8.55
C LEU A 4 15.22 8.95 -9.62
N GLU A 5 16.51 8.61 -9.52
CA GLU A 5 17.17 7.70 -10.45
C GLU A 5 16.53 6.32 -10.43
N VAL A 6 16.22 5.81 -9.23
CA VAL A 6 15.56 4.50 -9.05
C VAL A 6 14.17 4.49 -9.68
N ALA A 7 13.37 5.53 -9.45
CA ALA A 7 12.03 5.63 -10.04
C ALA A 7 12.09 5.67 -11.58
N GLN A 8 13.02 6.42 -12.15
CA GLN A 8 13.24 6.49 -13.60
C GLN A 8 13.74 5.15 -14.17
N GLU A 9 14.55 4.42 -13.41
CA GLU A 9 15.02 3.09 -13.82
C GLU A 9 13.85 2.10 -13.88
N PHE A 10 12.98 2.07 -12.87
CA PHE A 10 11.78 1.24 -12.88
C PHE A 10 10.84 1.61 -14.04
N ALA A 11 10.64 2.89 -14.31
CA ALA A 11 9.85 3.33 -15.45
C ALA A 11 10.43 2.85 -16.77
N ARG A 12 11.75 2.98 -16.98
CA ARG A 12 12.45 2.48 -18.18
C ARG A 12 12.39 0.96 -18.29
N ALA A 13 12.39 0.25 -17.17
CA ALA A 13 12.24 -1.22 -17.12
C ALA A 13 10.80 -1.69 -17.42
N GLY A 14 9.85 -0.76 -17.60
CA GLY A 14 8.47 -1.07 -18.00
C GLY A 14 7.49 -1.20 -16.83
N ALA A 15 7.85 -0.76 -15.62
CA ALA A 15 6.90 -0.68 -14.52
C ALA A 15 5.72 0.20 -14.91
N LYS A 16 4.52 -0.17 -14.48
CA LYS A 16 3.29 0.63 -14.68
C LYS A 16 2.92 1.43 -13.43
N TRP A 17 3.37 0.96 -12.30
CA TRP A 17 3.15 1.55 -10.99
C TRP A 17 4.43 1.52 -10.16
N ILE A 18 4.60 2.57 -9.36
CA ILE A 18 5.57 2.61 -8.25
C ILE A 18 4.79 2.87 -6.97
N HIS A 19 5.12 2.12 -5.91
CA HIS A 19 4.69 2.40 -4.54
C HIS A 19 5.79 3.20 -3.85
N LEU A 20 5.50 4.45 -3.51
CA LEU A 20 6.44 5.39 -2.92
C LEU A 20 6.03 5.68 -1.48
N VAL A 21 6.95 5.48 -0.53
CA VAL A 21 6.67 5.62 0.91
C VAL A 21 7.55 6.70 1.52
N ASP A 22 6.94 7.70 2.16
CA ASP A 22 7.67 8.63 3.02
C ASP A 22 7.83 8.05 4.42
N LEU A 23 8.93 7.35 4.65
CA LEU A 23 9.23 6.74 5.93
C LEU A 23 9.52 7.78 7.02
N ASP A 24 10.08 8.94 6.69
CA ASP A 24 10.37 9.97 7.68
C ASP A 24 9.09 10.55 8.26
N VAL A 25 8.08 10.83 7.42
CA VAL A 25 6.76 11.25 7.88
C VAL A 25 6.05 10.13 8.63
N ALA A 26 6.14 8.90 8.13
CA ALA A 26 5.52 7.74 8.77
C ALA A 26 6.03 7.53 10.22
N PHE A 27 7.32 7.79 10.45
CA PHE A 27 7.96 7.69 11.77
C PHE A 27 8.08 9.02 12.52
N GLY A 28 7.48 10.12 12.01
CA GLY A 28 7.52 11.44 12.67
C GLY A 28 8.88 12.10 12.71
N LYS A 29 9.78 11.78 11.76
CA LYS A 29 11.17 12.28 11.72
C LYS A 29 11.40 13.42 10.75
N GLY A 30 10.39 13.89 10.06
CA GLY A 30 10.51 14.96 9.07
C GLY A 30 9.51 14.83 7.92
N SER A 31 9.83 15.42 6.78
CA SER A 31 9.02 15.33 5.56
C SER A 31 9.92 15.41 4.33
N ASN A 32 9.62 14.57 3.34
CA ASN A 32 10.31 14.56 2.05
C ASN A 32 9.39 15.09 0.91
N SER A 33 8.40 15.91 1.23
CA SER A 33 7.36 16.33 0.28
C SER A 33 7.88 16.90 -1.04
N GLN A 34 8.94 17.70 -1.00
CA GLN A 34 9.57 18.25 -2.20
C GLN A 34 10.22 17.16 -3.05
N LEU A 35 10.98 16.27 -2.43
CA LEU A 35 11.61 15.13 -3.11
C LEU A 35 10.56 14.19 -3.73
N LEU A 36 9.46 13.94 -3.01
CA LEU A 36 8.37 13.12 -3.51
C LEU A 36 7.72 13.75 -4.75
N ALA A 37 7.45 15.06 -4.73
CA ALA A 37 6.91 15.78 -5.88
C ALA A 37 7.88 15.74 -7.07
N GLU A 38 9.19 15.89 -6.84
CA GLU A 38 10.22 15.76 -7.88
C GLU A 38 10.23 14.35 -8.49
N VAL A 39 10.19 13.30 -7.66
CA VAL A 39 10.14 11.90 -8.14
C VAL A 39 8.88 11.67 -8.97
N ILE A 40 7.71 12.07 -8.47
CA ILE A 40 6.43 11.85 -9.13
C ILE A 40 6.39 12.57 -10.49
N SER A 41 6.87 13.82 -10.55
CA SER A 41 6.90 14.60 -11.80
C SER A 41 7.93 14.11 -12.83
N SER A 42 8.90 13.30 -12.39
CA SER A 42 9.99 12.82 -13.25
C SER A 42 9.69 11.54 -14.01
N VAL A 43 8.56 10.88 -13.73
CA VAL A 43 8.18 9.61 -14.32
C VAL A 43 6.81 9.70 -14.98
N ASP A 44 6.65 9.03 -16.11
CA ASP A 44 5.38 8.92 -16.85
C ASP A 44 4.72 7.57 -16.57
N ILE A 45 4.64 7.21 -15.28
CA ILE A 45 3.95 6.02 -14.78
C ILE A 45 3.14 6.40 -13.54
N ASN A 46 2.21 5.53 -13.15
CA ASN A 46 1.40 5.79 -11.97
C ASN A 46 2.22 5.65 -10.69
N VAL A 47 2.03 6.57 -9.76
CA VAL A 47 2.64 6.52 -8.43
C VAL A 47 1.55 6.41 -7.37
N GLU A 48 1.66 5.41 -6.52
CA GLU A 48 0.90 5.31 -5.28
C GLU A 48 1.77 5.84 -4.14
N LEU A 49 1.27 6.85 -3.43
CA LEU A 49 1.98 7.50 -2.34
C LEU A 49 1.46 7.02 -0.99
N SER A 50 2.37 6.68 -0.10
CA SER A 50 2.10 6.23 1.26
C SER A 50 3.02 6.93 2.27
N GLY A 51 2.63 6.89 3.54
CA GLY A 51 3.40 7.43 4.66
C GLY A 51 2.83 8.72 5.23
N GLY A 52 2.42 8.68 6.50
CA GLY A 52 2.03 9.84 7.30
C GLY A 52 0.73 10.55 6.91
N ILE A 53 -0.09 9.98 6.03
CA ILE A 53 -1.37 10.56 5.58
C ILE A 53 -2.44 10.22 6.62
N ARG A 54 -2.93 11.23 7.38
CA ARG A 54 -3.79 11.01 8.55
C ARG A 54 -4.87 12.07 8.81
N ASP A 55 -4.88 13.14 8.02
CA ASP A 55 -5.80 14.28 8.11
C ASP A 55 -5.97 14.94 6.74
N ASP A 56 -6.85 15.94 6.67
CA ASP A 56 -7.16 16.65 5.43
C ASP A 56 -5.94 17.39 4.86
N ASP A 57 -5.10 17.94 5.73
CA ASP A 57 -3.90 18.69 5.30
C ASP A 57 -2.86 17.74 4.66
N SER A 58 -2.55 16.64 5.33
CA SER A 58 -1.61 15.64 4.80
C SER A 58 -2.14 14.93 3.56
N LEU A 59 -3.45 14.67 3.50
CA LEU A 59 -4.10 14.10 2.31
C LEU A 59 -4.05 15.08 1.12
N SER A 60 -4.40 16.34 1.35
CA SER A 60 -4.34 17.38 0.31
C SER A 60 -2.93 17.58 -0.21
N ALA A 61 -1.94 17.61 0.67
CA ALA A 61 -0.53 17.73 0.29
C ALA A 61 -0.06 16.52 -0.53
N ALA A 62 -0.44 15.31 -0.14
CA ALA A 62 -0.10 14.08 -0.88
C ALA A 62 -0.73 14.09 -2.28
N LEU A 63 -2.00 14.44 -2.40
CA LEU A 63 -2.71 14.52 -3.68
C LEU A 63 -2.16 15.64 -4.58
N ALA A 64 -1.69 16.75 -4.00
CA ALA A 64 -1.09 17.86 -4.73
C ALA A 64 0.27 17.51 -5.37
N THR A 65 0.92 16.42 -4.97
CA THR A 65 2.14 15.94 -5.63
C THR A 65 1.90 15.43 -7.05
N GLY A 66 0.65 15.18 -7.44
CA GLY A 66 0.28 14.58 -8.72
C GLY A 66 0.32 13.05 -8.72
N CYS A 67 0.42 12.39 -7.55
CA CYS A 67 0.33 10.95 -7.46
C CYS A 67 -1.02 10.43 -7.98
N ALA A 68 -1.04 9.23 -8.54
CA ALA A 68 -2.26 8.63 -9.07
C ALA A 68 -3.23 8.26 -7.94
N ARG A 69 -2.71 7.76 -6.82
CA ARG A 69 -3.49 7.46 -5.62
C ARG A 69 -2.63 7.53 -4.36
N VAL A 70 -3.31 7.62 -3.23
CA VAL A 70 -2.71 7.54 -1.90
C VAL A 70 -3.14 6.26 -1.19
N ASN A 71 -2.25 5.73 -0.36
CA ASN A 71 -2.53 4.58 0.49
C ASN A 71 -2.63 5.04 1.94
N LEU A 72 -3.80 4.90 2.54
CA LEU A 72 -4.06 5.21 3.95
C LEU A 72 -3.76 3.98 4.80
N GLY A 73 -2.82 4.08 5.69
CA GLY A 73 -2.46 3.01 6.64
C GLY A 73 -3.18 3.17 7.98
N THR A 74 -2.42 3.47 9.02
CA THR A 74 -2.88 3.58 10.42
C THR A 74 -4.12 4.46 10.59
N ALA A 75 -4.23 5.55 9.84
CA ALA A 75 -5.38 6.47 9.92
C ALA A 75 -6.69 5.80 9.54
N ALA A 76 -6.68 4.83 8.63
CA ALA A 76 -7.87 4.08 8.25
C ALA A 76 -8.44 3.22 9.39
N ILE A 77 -7.57 2.85 10.33
CA ILE A 77 -7.93 2.08 11.54
C ILE A 77 -8.32 3.02 12.67
N GLU A 78 -7.50 4.05 12.94
CA GLU A 78 -7.63 4.94 14.09
C GLU A 78 -8.71 6.01 13.92
N ASN A 79 -9.01 6.42 12.67
CA ASN A 79 -9.96 7.47 12.36
C ASN A 79 -10.95 7.06 11.26
N PRO A 80 -11.88 6.13 11.56
CA PRO A 80 -12.79 5.57 10.56
C PRO A 80 -13.72 6.60 9.94
N ASP A 81 -14.19 7.60 10.70
CA ASP A 81 -15.08 8.63 10.17
C ASP A 81 -14.40 9.56 9.18
N TRP A 82 -13.16 9.94 9.44
CA TRP A 82 -12.34 10.69 8.50
C TRP A 82 -12.05 9.88 7.24
N THR A 83 -11.67 8.62 7.40
CA THR A 83 -11.38 7.71 6.27
C THR A 83 -12.60 7.55 5.37
N ARG A 84 -13.79 7.38 5.94
CA ARG A 84 -15.04 7.31 5.17
C ARG A 84 -15.28 8.57 4.35
N ARG A 85 -15.04 9.78 4.92
CA ARG A 85 -15.15 11.03 4.17
C ARG A 85 -14.13 11.13 3.05
N ALA A 86 -12.87 10.75 3.31
CA ALA A 86 -11.81 10.74 2.30
C ALA A 86 -12.14 9.79 1.13
N ILE A 87 -12.62 8.58 1.42
CA ILE A 87 -13.08 7.61 0.42
C ILE A 87 -14.24 8.18 -0.41
N ALA A 88 -15.25 8.76 0.25
CA ALA A 88 -16.41 9.36 -0.44
C ALA A 88 -16.01 10.51 -1.37
N GLN A 89 -15.02 11.31 -0.97
CA GLN A 89 -14.58 12.48 -1.72
C GLN A 89 -13.65 12.14 -2.89
N TYR A 90 -12.74 11.19 -2.72
CA TYR A 90 -11.64 10.94 -3.66
C TYR A 90 -11.73 9.58 -4.38
N GLY A 91 -12.65 8.70 -3.97
CA GLY A 91 -12.96 7.44 -4.67
C GLY A 91 -11.74 6.58 -4.95
N ASP A 92 -11.50 6.29 -6.23
CA ASP A 92 -10.41 5.43 -6.70
C ASP A 92 -8.99 5.95 -6.41
N ARG A 93 -8.89 7.22 -6.01
CA ARG A 93 -7.61 7.78 -5.58
C ARG A 93 -7.23 7.41 -4.14
N ILE A 94 -8.10 6.71 -3.41
CA ILE A 94 -7.85 6.21 -2.05
C ILE A 94 -7.73 4.70 -2.09
N ALA A 95 -6.58 4.19 -1.64
CA ALA A 95 -6.39 2.81 -1.25
C ALA A 95 -6.24 2.72 0.26
N VAL A 96 -6.51 1.58 0.86
CA VAL A 96 -6.27 1.33 2.28
C VAL A 96 -5.24 0.22 2.45
N GLY A 97 -4.18 0.53 3.18
CA GLY A 97 -3.16 -0.41 3.60
C GLY A 97 -3.58 -1.16 4.86
N LEU A 98 -3.59 -2.48 4.76
CA LEU A 98 -3.89 -3.39 5.86
C LEU A 98 -2.61 -4.17 6.20
N ASP A 99 -1.95 -3.73 7.25
CA ASP A 99 -0.78 -4.41 7.80
C ASP A 99 -1.26 -5.47 8.78
N VAL A 100 -1.01 -6.74 8.48
CA VAL A 100 -1.65 -7.87 9.14
C VAL A 100 -0.64 -8.73 9.88
N ARG A 101 -0.98 -9.09 11.11
CA ARG A 101 -0.30 -10.13 11.90
C ARG A 101 -1.32 -11.21 12.28
N GLY A 102 -1.25 -12.36 11.62
CA GLY A 102 -2.33 -13.35 11.70
C GLY A 102 -3.62 -12.81 11.08
N HIS A 103 -4.64 -12.56 11.89
CA HIS A 103 -5.90 -11.90 11.49
C HIS A 103 -6.14 -10.59 12.24
N THR A 104 -5.11 -10.07 12.91
CA THR A 104 -5.15 -8.80 13.64
C THR A 104 -4.41 -7.75 12.83
N LEU A 105 -4.97 -6.56 12.74
CA LEU A 105 -4.31 -5.42 12.12
C LEU A 105 -3.22 -4.86 13.02
N ALA A 106 -2.09 -4.54 12.44
CA ALA A 106 -1.01 -3.83 13.09
C ALA A 106 -1.17 -2.33 12.83
N GLY A 107 -1.19 -1.55 13.91
CA GLY A 107 -1.23 -0.09 13.85
C GLY A 107 0.12 0.54 14.21
N ARG A 108 0.26 1.84 14.00
CA ARG A 108 1.39 2.70 14.42
C ARG A 108 2.77 2.09 14.20
N GLY A 109 3.13 1.81 12.97
CA GLY A 109 4.44 1.22 12.67
C GLY A 109 4.60 -0.20 13.23
N TRP A 110 3.48 -0.94 13.33
CA TRP A 110 3.39 -2.33 13.76
C TRP A 110 3.60 -2.54 15.27
N THR A 111 3.49 -1.50 16.08
CA THR A 111 3.70 -1.56 17.54
C THR A 111 2.43 -1.68 18.36
N SER A 112 1.25 -1.50 17.74
CA SER A 112 -0.06 -1.61 18.40
C SER A 112 -0.99 -2.52 17.61
N GLU A 113 -2.03 -3.04 18.28
CA GLU A 113 -3.10 -3.80 17.63
C GLU A 113 -4.19 -2.85 17.13
N GLY A 114 -4.63 -3.07 15.89
CA GLY A 114 -5.63 -2.25 15.19
C GLY A 114 -7.00 -2.89 14.99
N GLY A 115 -7.27 -4.01 15.68
CA GLY A 115 -8.53 -4.74 15.59
C GLY A 115 -8.53 -5.91 14.59
N ASN A 116 -9.71 -6.47 14.35
CA ASN A 116 -9.88 -7.62 13.47
C ASN A 116 -9.83 -7.21 12.00
N LEU A 117 -9.08 -7.95 11.20
CA LEU A 117 -8.91 -7.73 9.76
C LEU A 117 -10.24 -7.75 9.01
N PHE A 118 -11.04 -8.78 9.20
CA PHE A 118 -12.25 -9.00 8.40
C PHE A 118 -13.39 -8.04 8.77
N GLU A 119 -13.53 -7.69 10.05
CA GLU A 119 -14.46 -6.65 10.49
C GLU A 119 -14.09 -5.27 9.90
N THR A 120 -12.79 -5.00 9.81
CA THR A 120 -12.29 -3.77 9.19
C THR A 120 -12.56 -3.75 7.69
N ILE A 121 -12.32 -4.85 6.99
CA ILE A 121 -12.65 -4.99 5.55
C ILE A 121 -14.14 -4.77 5.32
N GLU A 122 -15.01 -5.41 6.10
CA GLU A 122 -16.46 -5.25 5.99
C GLU A 122 -16.89 -3.79 6.17
N ARG A 123 -16.31 -3.09 7.14
CA ARG A 123 -16.56 -1.65 7.35
C ARG A 123 -16.12 -0.82 6.15
N LEU A 124 -14.88 -1.03 5.67
CA LEU A 124 -14.30 -0.27 4.56
C LEU A 124 -15.04 -0.56 3.24
N ASP A 125 -15.50 -1.77 3.02
CA ASP A 125 -16.33 -2.12 1.85
C ASP A 125 -17.66 -1.35 1.87
N ARG A 126 -18.32 -1.25 3.03
CA ARG A 126 -19.53 -0.42 3.21
C ARG A 126 -19.25 1.07 2.98
N ASP A 127 -18.07 1.55 3.35
CA ASP A 127 -17.62 2.92 3.13
C ASP A 127 -17.24 3.20 1.66
N GLY A 128 -17.17 2.16 0.80
CA GLY A 128 -16.87 2.28 -0.62
C GLY A 128 -15.39 2.28 -0.97
N CYS A 129 -14.53 1.73 -0.10
CA CYS A 129 -13.09 1.60 -0.39
C CYS A 129 -12.87 0.91 -1.73
N SER A 130 -11.98 1.44 -2.57
CA SER A 130 -11.77 0.96 -3.94
C SER A 130 -10.79 -0.21 -4.04
N ARG A 131 -9.80 -0.32 -3.13
CA ARG A 131 -8.81 -1.40 -3.10
C ARG A 131 -8.06 -1.48 -1.79
N TYR A 132 -7.42 -2.62 -1.56
CA TYR A 132 -6.60 -2.89 -0.39
C TYR A 132 -5.17 -3.22 -0.77
N ILE A 133 -4.19 -2.70 0.00
CA ILE A 133 -2.82 -3.19 0.00
C ILE A 133 -2.65 -4.04 1.25
N VAL A 134 -2.44 -5.34 1.09
CA VAL A 134 -2.36 -6.28 2.20
C VAL A 134 -0.91 -6.69 2.42
N THR A 135 -0.37 -6.34 3.58
CA THR A 135 1.00 -6.69 3.99
C THR A 135 0.96 -7.67 5.17
N ASP A 136 1.52 -8.85 4.99
CA ASP A 136 1.84 -9.71 6.15
C ASP A 136 3.12 -9.18 6.81
N VAL A 137 2.99 -8.54 7.98
CA VAL A 137 4.12 -7.93 8.68
C VAL A 137 5.16 -8.94 9.16
N ALA A 138 4.77 -10.22 9.33
CA ALA A 138 5.70 -11.29 9.67
C ALA A 138 6.54 -11.75 8.47
N LYS A 139 6.08 -11.47 7.26
CA LYS A 139 6.76 -11.80 6.00
C LYS A 139 7.53 -10.62 5.42
N ASP A 140 7.12 -9.38 5.75
CA ASP A 140 7.73 -8.19 5.14
C ASP A 140 9.23 -8.11 5.40
N GLY A 141 9.99 -7.84 4.34
CA GLY A 141 11.45 -7.78 4.36
C GLY A 141 12.18 -9.10 4.61
N THR A 142 11.49 -10.25 4.79
CA THR A 142 12.13 -11.54 5.09
C THR A 142 12.65 -12.28 3.87
N LEU A 143 12.15 -11.97 2.69
CA LEU A 143 12.44 -12.72 1.44
C LEU A 143 12.07 -14.21 1.52
N GLN A 144 11.00 -14.57 2.26
CA GLN A 144 10.54 -15.94 2.47
C GLN A 144 9.26 -16.29 1.69
N GLY A 145 8.91 -15.48 0.72
CA GLY A 145 7.69 -15.62 -0.07
C GLY A 145 6.47 -14.95 0.57
N PRO A 146 5.45 -14.63 -0.25
CA PRO A 146 4.21 -14.01 0.20
C PRO A 146 3.33 -14.98 0.98
N ASN A 147 2.41 -14.44 1.79
CA ASN A 147 1.40 -15.23 2.50
C ASN A 147 0.18 -15.48 1.59
N LEU A 148 0.24 -16.50 0.75
CA LEU A 148 -0.83 -16.84 -0.20
C LEU A 148 -2.15 -17.20 0.49
N ASN A 149 -2.10 -17.81 1.68
CA ASN A 149 -3.31 -18.18 2.42
C ASN A 149 -4.04 -16.94 2.92
N LEU A 150 -3.33 -15.99 3.51
CA LEU A 150 -3.90 -14.70 3.93
C LEU A 150 -4.56 -13.98 2.73
N LEU A 151 -3.92 -13.96 1.58
CA LEU A 151 -4.47 -13.32 0.38
C LEU A 151 -5.74 -14.00 -0.10
N ARG A 152 -5.82 -15.34 -0.06
CA ARG A 152 -7.05 -16.07 -0.39
C ARG A 152 -8.19 -15.75 0.58
N GLU A 153 -7.90 -15.68 1.87
CA GLU A 153 -8.88 -15.32 2.90
C GLU A 153 -9.40 -13.89 2.71
N VAL A 154 -8.50 -12.93 2.43
CA VAL A 154 -8.89 -11.55 2.16
C VAL A 154 -9.73 -11.45 0.88
N CYS A 155 -9.31 -12.08 -0.21
CA CYS A 155 -10.08 -12.09 -1.47
C CYS A 155 -11.44 -12.79 -1.33
N ALA A 156 -11.59 -13.72 -0.40
CA ALA A 156 -12.89 -14.31 -0.09
C ALA A 156 -13.81 -13.38 0.72
N ALA A 157 -13.22 -12.43 1.46
CA ALA A 157 -13.95 -11.49 2.33
C ALA A 157 -14.39 -10.21 1.61
N THR A 158 -13.80 -9.88 0.45
CA THR A 158 -14.12 -8.67 -0.31
C THR A 158 -14.13 -8.93 -1.82
N SER A 159 -14.94 -8.16 -2.54
CA SER A 159 -14.88 -8.10 -4.01
C SER A 159 -13.94 -7.01 -4.53
N ARG A 160 -13.30 -6.25 -3.66
CA ARG A 160 -12.39 -5.18 -4.05
C ARG A 160 -11.04 -5.74 -4.47
N PRO A 161 -10.35 -5.09 -5.43
CA PRO A 161 -8.99 -5.45 -5.80
C PRO A 161 -8.03 -5.48 -4.61
N VAL A 162 -7.15 -6.46 -4.58
CA VAL A 162 -6.14 -6.65 -3.52
C VAL A 162 -4.75 -6.60 -4.14
N VAL A 163 -3.88 -5.78 -3.57
CA VAL A 163 -2.45 -5.74 -3.89
C VAL A 163 -1.70 -6.47 -2.80
N ALA A 164 -0.92 -7.49 -3.20
CA ALA A 164 -0.09 -8.26 -2.28
C ALA A 164 1.18 -7.51 -1.90
N SER A 165 1.53 -7.51 -0.63
CA SER A 165 2.77 -6.91 -0.11
C SER A 165 3.39 -7.77 0.98
N GLY A 166 4.73 -7.73 1.05
CA GLY A 166 5.51 -8.46 2.04
C GLY A 166 5.99 -9.85 1.59
N GLY A 167 7.28 -10.12 1.79
CA GLY A 167 7.89 -11.42 1.62
C GLY A 167 8.29 -11.82 0.20
N ILE A 168 7.80 -11.16 -0.83
CA ILE A 168 8.08 -11.48 -2.23
C ILE A 168 9.59 -11.44 -2.48
N SER A 169 10.14 -12.53 -3.02
CA SER A 169 11.58 -12.75 -3.14
C SER A 169 12.03 -13.15 -4.55
N ILE A 170 11.35 -14.09 -5.16
CA ILE A 170 11.74 -14.71 -6.43
C ILE A 170 10.60 -14.66 -7.45
N LEU A 171 10.93 -14.93 -8.71
CA LEU A 171 9.93 -14.93 -9.78
C LEU A 171 8.82 -15.97 -9.59
N ASP A 172 9.08 -17.07 -8.90
CA ASP A 172 8.06 -18.07 -8.61
C ASP A 172 7.01 -17.56 -7.63
N ASP A 173 7.38 -16.64 -6.72
CA ASP A 173 6.42 -15.94 -5.86
C ASP A 173 5.44 -15.12 -6.71
N LEU A 174 5.94 -14.40 -7.71
CA LEU A 174 5.10 -13.62 -8.63
C LEU A 174 4.22 -14.52 -9.50
N ARG A 175 4.74 -15.69 -9.93
CA ARG A 175 3.94 -16.69 -10.65
C ARG A 175 2.83 -17.24 -9.76
N ALA A 176 3.11 -17.53 -8.49
CA ALA A 176 2.10 -17.98 -7.53
C ALA A 176 1.03 -16.90 -7.29
N LEU A 177 1.42 -15.63 -7.13
CA LEU A 177 0.48 -14.52 -7.00
C LEU A 177 -0.37 -14.32 -8.25
N ARG A 178 0.20 -14.52 -9.45
CA ARG A 178 -0.54 -14.46 -10.70
C ARG A 178 -1.71 -15.45 -10.76
N LEU A 179 -1.59 -16.61 -10.15
CA LEU A 179 -2.69 -17.59 -10.06
C LEU A 179 -3.85 -17.09 -9.18
N LEU A 180 -3.63 -16.08 -8.34
CA LEU A 180 -4.65 -15.47 -7.51
C LEU A 180 -5.36 -14.28 -8.18
N THR A 181 -5.01 -13.93 -9.42
CA THR A 181 -5.68 -12.83 -10.14
C THR A 181 -7.15 -13.12 -10.40
N GLU A 182 -7.52 -14.38 -10.61
CA GLU A 182 -8.91 -14.79 -10.82
C GLU A 182 -9.80 -14.59 -9.58
N ILE A 183 -9.21 -14.53 -8.39
CA ILE A 183 -9.95 -14.35 -7.14
C ILE A 183 -9.85 -12.94 -6.55
N GLY A 184 -9.07 -12.03 -7.17
CA GLY A 184 -9.05 -10.62 -6.80
C GLY A 184 -7.69 -9.99 -6.54
N VAL A 185 -6.57 -10.72 -6.62
CA VAL A 185 -5.23 -10.13 -6.54
C VAL A 185 -4.91 -9.40 -7.84
N GLU A 186 -4.82 -8.07 -7.81
CA GLU A 186 -4.57 -7.26 -9.02
C GLU A 186 -3.08 -6.94 -9.24
N GLY A 187 -2.26 -7.05 -8.19
CA GLY A 187 -0.85 -6.67 -8.26
C GLY A 187 -0.05 -7.09 -7.05
N ALA A 188 1.24 -6.79 -7.10
CA ALA A 188 2.18 -7.10 -6.05
C ALA A 188 3.20 -5.96 -5.87
N ILE A 189 3.52 -5.64 -4.62
CA ILE A 189 4.61 -4.71 -4.28
C ILE A 189 5.86 -5.52 -4.01
N THR A 190 6.89 -5.26 -4.81
CA THR A 190 8.21 -5.87 -4.67
C THR A 190 9.22 -4.77 -4.36
N GLY A 191 9.87 -4.85 -3.23
CA GLY A 191 10.86 -3.88 -2.78
C GLY A 191 12.23 -4.52 -2.60
N LYS A 192 12.49 -5.07 -1.41
CA LYS A 192 13.80 -5.59 -1.00
C LYS A 192 14.43 -6.58 -1.99
N ALA A 193 13.62 -7.43 -2.62
CA ALA A 193 14.10 -8.41 -3.61
C ALA A 193 14.77 -7.76 -4.82
N LEU A 194 14.38 -6.55 -5.22
CA LEU A 194 14.98 -5.81 -6.34
C LEU A 194 16.40 -5.31 -6.05
N TYR A 195 16.81 -5.31 -4.78
CA TYR A 195 18.12 -4.85 -4.30
C TYR A 195 18.99 -5.99 -3.74
N ALA A 196 18.42 -7.19 -3.61
CA ALA A 196 19.12 -8.33 -3.01
C ALA A 196 19.91 -9.18 -4.02
N GLY A 197 19.74 -8.94 -5.32
CA GLY A 197 20.45 -9.63 -6.42
C GLY A 197 19.68 -10.79 -6.98
#